data_8d9bea62ec64c91fd82ac95c2f7c7135
#
_entry.id   8d9bea62ec64c91fd82ac95c2f7c7135
#
_cell.length_a   1.000
_cell.length_b   1.000
_cell.length_c   1.000
_cell.angle_alpha   90.00
_cell.angle_beta   90.00
_cell.angle_gamma   90.00
#
_symmetry.space_group_name_H-M   'P 1'
#
loop_
_entity.id
_entity.type
_entity.pdbx_description
1 polymer ?
#
loop_
_entity_poly.entity_id
_entity_poly.type
_entity_poly.pdbx_seq_one_letter_code
_entity_poly.pdbx_strand_id
1 'polypeptide(L)'
;EVIKIEPLYGELARTLPLQREGRSGYFVQHNIGKKTMAIDISSKEGQDICHGLIKQADVVVENFAPGVMKHNNLDWETLKAINPDLIMCSISCFGQDGPLANLPGFDWIGQSYAGIIDLLGKKDDTPIFGDFAFGDVATGAHAYGAIVTALMHRMRGGSGQHIDISLIEVLFSFHELSVQLFDSTGGQMLPTRAGPDHYLLAGAGIFKCQDRYLFIVGLNQWLGLTRAMG
;
A
#
# COMPACT_ATOMS: atom_id res chain seq x y z
N GLU A 1 -14.48 5.98 -15.88
CA GLU A 1 -15.52 5.94 -14.84
C GLU A 1 -15.19 4.85 -13.81
N VAL A 2 -15.49 5.07 -12.52
CA VAL A 2 -15.28 4.08 -11.47
C VAL A 2 -16.62 3.76 -10.80
N ILE A 3 -16.92 2.48 -10.71
CA ILE A 3 -18.07 1.93 -9.99
C ILE A 3 -17.55 1.18 -8.79
N LYS A 4 -17.92 1.61 -7.60
CA LYS A 4 -17.59 0.96 -6.34
C LYS A 4 -18.72 0.03 -5.92
N ILE A 5 -18.40 -1.23 -5.69
CA ILE A 5 -19.31 -2.22 -5.11
C ILE A 5 -19.08 -2.23 -3.60
N GLU A 6 -20.16 -2.14 -2.84
CA GLU A 6 -20.15 -2.11 -1.38
C GLU A 6 -21.15 -3.15 -0.83
N PRO A 7 -20.93 -3.64 0.41
CA PRO A 7 -21.97 -4.41 1.10
C PRO A 7 -23.26 -3.59 1.28
N LEU A 8 -24.39 -4.27 1.49
CA LEU A 8 -25.70 -3.62 1.63
C LEU A 8 -25.78 -2.58 2.76
N TYR A 9 -24.93 -2.71 3.76
CA TYR A 9 -24.81 -1.76 4.89
C TYR A 9 -23.74 -0.69 4.68
N GLY A 10 -23.08 -0.65 3.52
CA GLY A 10 -21.95 0.21 3.22
C GLY A 10 -20.62 -0.31 3.75
N GLU A 11 -19.51 0.28 3.31
CA GLU A 11 -18.18 -0.09 3.80
C GLU A 11 -17.84 0.61 5.14
N LEU A 12 -16.85 0.04 5.85
CA LEU A 12 -16.38 0.53 7.16
C LEU A 12 -15.94 2.00 7.13
N ALA A 13 -15.31 2.47 6.06
CA ALA A 13 -14.84 3.84 5.94
C ALA A 13 -15.96 4.89 6.05
N ARG A 14 -17.23 4.51 5.81
CA ARG A 14 -18.38 5.39 6.01
C ARG A 14 -18.65 5.72 7.48
N THR A 15 -18.23 4.84 8.39
CA THR A 15 -18.49 4.94 9.84
C THR A 15 -17.27 5.42 10.64
N LEU A 16 -16.13 5.63 9.98
CA LEU A 16 -14.92 6.14 10.64
C LEU A 16 -15.18 7.49 11.34
N PRO A 17 -14.45 7.77 12.42
CA PRO A 17 -14.56 9.03 13.17
C PRO A 17 -14.36 10.28 12.28
N LEU A 18 -14.58 11.47 12.85
CA LEU A 18 -14.52 12.76 12.17
C LEU A 18 -15.64 12.93 11.12
N GLN A 19 -16.84 12.60 11.52
CA GLN A 19 -18.03 12.81 10.70
C GLN A 19 -18.49 14.27 10.73
N ARG A 20 -18.85 14.80 9.57
CA ARG A 20 -19.55 16.06 9.42
C ARG A 20 -20.86 15.81 8.67
N GLU A 21 -21.98 16.25 9.26
CA GLU A 21 -23.31 16.06 8.69
C GLU A 21 -23.63 14.57 8.35
N GLY A 22 -23.20 13.66 9.22
CA GLY A 22 -23.40 12.22 9.04
C GLY A 22 -22.51 11.57 7.96
N ARG A 23 -21.47 12.29 7.47
CA ARG A 23 -20.55 11.77 6.44
C ARG A 23 -19.12 11.72 6.97
N SER A 24 -18.46 10.58 6.82
CA SER A 24 -17.04 10.46 7.10
C SER A 24 -16.22 11.24 6.08
N GLY A 25 -15.40 12.20 6.56
CA GLY A 25 -14.47 12.92 5.69
C GLY A 25 -13.47 12.01 4.98
N TYR A 26 -13.01 10.96 5.68
CA TYR A 26 -12.16 9.91 5.11
C TYR A 26 -12.81 9.22 3.91
N PHE A 27 -14.08 8.79 4.06
CA PHE A 27 -14.81 8.16 2.97
C PHE A 27 -14.97 9.10 1.77
N VAL A 28 -15.33 10.36 2.01
CA VAL A 28 -15.52 11.36 0.94
C VAL A 28 -14.21 11.59 0.19
N GLN A 29 -13.11 11.79 0.90
CA GLN A 29 -11.79 12.00 0.30
C GLN A 29 -11.39 10.87 -0.66
N HIS A 30 -11.58 9.61 -0.24
CA HIS A 30 -11.14 8.45 -1.03
C HIS A 30 -12.12 8.02 -2.12
N ASN A 31 -13.37 8.52 -2.09
CA ASN A 31 -14.41 8.06 -3.00
C ASN A 31 -15.04 9.16 -3.85
N ILE A 32 -14.46 10.36 -3.84
CA ILE A 32 -14.94 11.46 -4.66
C ILE A 32 -14.93 11.08 -6.16
N GLY A 33 -16.03 11.37 -6.87
CA GLY A 33 -16.18 11.06 -8.29
C GLY A 33 -16.50 9.59 -8.63
N LYS A 34 -16.56 8.69 -7.65
CA LYS A 34 -17.00 7.30 -7.87
C LYS A 34 -18.51 7.20 -7.82
N LYS A 35 -19.09 6.36 -8.67
CA LYS A 35 -20.46 5.84 -8.51
C LYS A 35 -20.42 4.66 -7.53
N THR A 36 -21.49 4.43 -6.78
CA THR A 36 -21.54 3.32 -5.83
C THR A 36 -22.79 2.47 -6.03
N MET A 37 -22.66 1.16 -5.81
CA MET A 37 -23.74 0.19 -5.80
C MET A 37 -23.58 -0.68 -4.54
N ALA A 38 -24.69 -0.85 -3.81
CA ALA A 38 -24.75 -1.79 -2.71
C ALA A 38 -25.18 -3.16 -3.23
N ILE A 39 -24.32 -4.18 -3.14
CA ILE A 39 -24.54 -5.52 -3.68
C ILE A 39 -24.05 -6.55 -2.68
N ASP A 40 -24.87 -7.56 -2.40
CA ASP A 40 -24.44 -8.76 -1.70
C ASP A 40 -23.77 -9.72 -2.69
N ILE A 41 -22.45 -9.67 -2.77
CA ILE A 41 -21.64 -10.53 -3.67
C ILE A 41 -21.66 -12.02 -3.27
N SER A 42 -22.17 -12.37 -2.08
CA SER A 42 -22.34 -13.77 -1.67
C SER A 42 -23.59 -14.39 -2.25
N SER A 43 -24.56 -13.59 -2.65
CA SER A 43 -25.79 -14.07 -3.30
C SER A 43 -25.56 -14.36 -4.79
N LYS A 44 -26.34 -15.28 -5.33
CA LYS A 44 -26.28 -15.60 -6.77
C LYS A 44 -26.64 -14.40 -7.63
N GLU A 45 -27.66 -13.66 -7.23
CA GLU A 45 -28.12 -12.44 -7.91
C GLU A 45 -27.01 -11.35 -7.91
N GLY A 46 -26.33 -11.18 -6.77
CA GLY A 46 -25.20 -10.25 -6.66
C GLY A 46 -24.03 -10.63 -7.55
N GLN A 47 -23.69 -11.93 -7.61
CA GLN A 47 -22.67 -12.45 -8.53
C GLN A 47 -23.04 -12.21 -9.99
N ASP A 48 -24.29 -12.46 -10.37
CA ASP A 48 -24.76 -12.24 -11.75
C ASP A 48 -24.71 -10.76 -12.15
N ILE A 49 -25.02 -9.86 -11.22
CA ILE A 49 -24.84 -8.40 -11.45
C ILE A 49 -23.37 -8.07 -11.65
N CYS A 50 -22.49 -8.57 -10.78
CA CYS A 50 -21.04 -8.37 -10.90
C CYS A 50 -20.51 -8.90 -12.24
N HIS A 51 -20.89 -10.12 -12.63
CA HIS A 51 -20.52 -10.70 -13.94
C HIS A 51 -21.02 -9.83 -15.11
N GLY A 52 -22.21 -9.23 -14.99
CA GLY A 52 -22.73 -8.29 -15.97
C GLY A 52 -21.88 -7.02 -16.11
N LEU A 53 -21.39 -6.47 -15.01
CA LEU A 53 -20.48 -5.32 -15.00
C LEU A 53 -19.09 -5.68 -15.57
N ILE A 54 -18.56 -6.85 -15.23
CA ILE A 54 -17.26 -7.35 -15.69
C ILE A 54 -17.16 -7.45 -17.22
N LYS A 55 -18.25 -7.81 -17.89
CA LYS A 55 -18.28 -7.87 -19.36
C LYS A 55 -17.88 -6.56 -20.05
N GLN A 56 -18.02 -5.43 -19.35
CA GLN A 56 -17.76 -4.10 -19.87
C GLN A 56 -16.62 -3.38 -19.10
N ALA A 57 -16.08 -4.02 -18.06
CA ALA A 57 -15.03 -3.42 -17.24
C ALA A 57 -13.66 -3.55 -17.93
N ASP A 58 -12.87 -2.51 -17.85
CA ASP A 58 -11.45 -2.57 -18.22
C ASP A 58 -10.60 -3.14 -17.10
N VAL A 59 -10.97 -2.80 -15.85
CA VAL A 59 -10.18 -3.12 -14.66
C VAL A 59 -11.11 -3.50 -13.51
N VAL A 60 -10.72 -4.51 -12.76
CA VAL A 60 -11.28 -4.84 -11.43
C VAL A 60 -10.19 -4.68 -10.40
N VAL A 61 -10.50 -3.97 -9.32
CA VAL A 61 -9.61 -3.86 -8.15
C VAL A 61 -10.34 -4.42 -6.94
N GLU A 62 -9.69 -5.30 -6.20
CA GLU A 62 -10.22 -5.84 -4.95
C GLU A 62 -9.16 -5.85 -3.85
N ASN A 63 -9.63 -5.81 -2.60
CA ASN A 63 -8.76 -5.84 -1.42
C ASN A 63 -9.41 -6.72 -0.34
N PHE A 64 -9.87 -7.90 -0.72
CA PHE A 64 -10.36 -8.90 0.20
C PHE A 64 -9.23 -9.80 0.70
N ALA A 65 -9.51 -10.56 1.74
CA ALA A 65 -8.63 -11.65 2.14
C ALA A 65 -8.54 -12.71 1.00
N PRO A 66 -7.38 -13.34 0.79
CA PRO A 66 -7.23 -14.40 -0.21
C PRO A 66 -8.32 -15.47 -0.10
N GLY A 67 -8.85 -15.88 -1.23
CA GLY A 67 -9.93 -16.86 -1.31
C GLY A 67 -11.35 -16.29 -1.30
N VAL A 68 -11.58 -15.06 -0.82
CA VAL A 68 -12.92 -14.45 -0.79
C VAL A 68 -13.49 -14.29 -2.20
N MET A 69 -12.71 -13.80 -3.14
CA MET A 69 -13.13 -13.65 -4.54
C MET A 69 -13.50 -15.02 -5.13
N LYS A 70 -12.69 -16.05 -4.88
CA LYS A 70 -12.96 -17.42 -5.34
C LYS A 70 -14.24 -17.99 -4.73
N HIS A 71 -14.46 -17.80 -3.44
CA HIS A 71 -15.68 -18.24 -2.76
C HIS A 71 -16.96 -17.64 -3.38
N ASN A 72 -16.83 -16.42 -3.90
CA ASN A 72 -17.95 -15.67 -4.51
C ASN A 72 -17.99 -15.78 -6.05
N ASN A 73 -17.24 -16.68 -6.68
CA ASN A 73 -17.15 -16.82 -8.13
C ASN A 73 -16.74 -15.53 -8.86
N LEU A 74 -15.84 -14.76 -8.23
CA LEU A 74 -15.30 -13.49 -8.73
C LEU A 74 -13.77 -13.53 -8.83
N ASP A 75 -13.16 -14.72 -8.78
CA ASP A 75 -11.73 -14.92 -8.94
C ASP A 75 -11.27 -14.71 -10.40
N TRP A 76 -9.98 -14.56 -10.56
CA TRP A 76 -9.36 -14.28 -11.86
C TRP A 76 -9.78 -15.27 -12.97
N GLU A 77 -9.78 -16.58 -12.71
CA GLU A 77 -10.10 -17.57 -13.73
C GLU A 77 -11.56 -17.45 -14.17
N THR A 78 -12.47 -17.21 -13.24
CA THR A 78 -13.88 -16.97 -13.52
C THR A 78 -14.09 -15.68 -14.33
N LEU A 79 -13.45 -14.58 -13.89
CA LEU A 79 -13.64 -13.28 -14.53
C LEU A 79 -12.96 -13.20 -15.91
N LYS A 80 -11.79 -13.81 -16.07
CA LYS A 80 -11.09 -13.93 -17.36
C LYS A 80 -11.91 -14.72 -18.39
N ALA A 81 -12.64 -15.74 -17.96
CA ALA A 81 -13.53 -16.48 -18.88
C ALA A 81 -14.69 -15.61 -19.38
N ILE A 82 -15.13 -14.61 -18.59
CA ILE A 82 -16.19 -13.67 -18.95
C ILE A 82 -15.65 -12.54 -19.84
N ASN A 83 -14.47 -12.03 -19.52
CA ASN A 83 -13.81 -10.94 -20.22
C ASN A 83 -12.29 -11.22 -20.31
N PRO A 84 -11.82 -11.79 -21.43
CA PRO A 84 -10.41 -12.12 -21.61
C PRO A 84 -9.45 -10.93 -21.61
N ASP A 85 -9.94 -9.72 -21.84
CA ASP A 85 -9.15 -8.49 -21.87
C ASP A 85 -9.15 -7.77 -20.51
N LEU A 86 -9.80 -8.35 -19.49
CA LEU A 86 -9.86 -7.79 -18.16
C LEU A 86 -8.47 -7.68 -17.52
N ILE A 87 -8.24 -6.59 -16.80
CA ILE A 87 -7.13 -6.47 -15.86
C ILE A 87 -7.71 -6.60 -14.46
N MET A 88 -7.28 -7.59 -13.70
CA MET A 88 -7.65 -7.75 -12.30
C MET A 88 -6.47 -7.39 -11.42
N CYS A 89 -6.66 -6.53 -10.42
CA CYS A 89 -5.67 -6.18 -9.43
C CYS A 89 -6.17 -6.61 -8.04
N SER A 90 -5.53 -7.61 -7.48
CA SER A 90 -5.75 -8.09 -6.12
C SER A 90 -4.72 -7.47 -5.19
N ILE A 91 -5.17 -6.85 -4.12
CA ILE A 91 -4.32 -6.20 -3.11
C ILE A 91 -4.55 -6.90 -1.78
N SER A 92 -3.49 -7.35 -1.13
CA SER A 92 -3.59 -7.94 0.21
C SER A 92 -2.35 -7.62 1.05
N CYS A 93 -2.38 -7.97 2.33
CA CYS A 93 -1.21 -7.72 3.19
C CYS A 93 0.00 -8.54 2.75
N PHE A 94 -0.19 -9.83 2.42
CA PHE A 94 0.88 -10.80 2.21
C PHE A 94 0.90 -11.44 0.82
N GLY A 95 0.05 -10.98 -0.13
CA GLY A 95 -0.11 -11.59 -1.45
C GLY A 95 -1.20 -12.66 -1.48
N GLN A 96 -1.54 -13.11 -2.69
CA GLN A 96 -2.58 -14.13 -2.92
C GLN A 96 -2.06 -15.55 -2.66
N ASP A 97 -0.75 -15.74 -2.63
CA ASP A 97 -0.10 -17.02 -2.36
C ASP A 97 1.07 -16.88 -1.37
N GLY A 98 1.75 -17.99 -1.07
CA GLY A 98 2.88 -18.02 -0.15
C GLY A 98 2.51 -18.36 1.29
N PRO A 99 3.53 -18.49 2.18
CA PRO A 99 3.35 -19.03 3.52
C PRO A 99 2.52 -18.15 4.46
N LEU A 100 2.43 -16.86 4.17
CA LEU A 100 1.72 -15.88 5.00
C LEU A 100 0.36 -15.45 4.40
N ALA A 101 0.00 -15.89 3.20
CA ALA A 101 -1.18 -15.42 2.47
C ALA A 101 -2.49 -15.52 3.27
N ASN A 102 -2.62 -16.53 4.11
CA ASN A 102 -3.83 -16.77 4.92
C ASN A 102 -3.83 -16.03 6.27
N LEU A 103 -2.78 -15.27 6.59
CA LEU A 103 -2.75 -14.48 7.81
C LEU A 103 -3.55 -13.18 7.62
N PRO A 104 -4.31 -12.76 8.63
CA PRO A 104 -4.93 -11.44 8.60
C PRO A 104 -3.87 -10.35 8.68
N GLY A 105 -4.06 -9.28 7.90
CA GLY A 105 -3.14 -8.16 7.92
C GLY A 105 -3.77 -6.90 7.35
N PHE A 106 -3.25 -5.78 7.79
CA PHE A 106 -3.57 -4.44 7.33
C PHE A 106 -2.32 -3.57 7.47
N ASP A 107 -2.38 -2.28 7.21
CA ASP A 107 -1.25 -1.37 7.10
C ASP A 107 -0.13 -1.60 8.11
N TRP A 108 -0.40 -1.45 9.43
CA TRP A 108 0.65 -1.56 10.45
C TRP A 108 1.22 -2.97 10.61
N ILE A 109 0.42 -3.99 10.29
CA ILE A 109 0.92 -5.37 10.22
C ILE A 109 1.91 -5.50 9.06
N GLY A 110 1.54 -4.97 7.87
CA GLY A 110 2.45 -4.92 6.73
C GLY A 110 3.74 -4.16 7.04
N GLN A 111 3.67 -2.99 7.65
CA GLN A 111 4.84 -2.21 8.08
C GLN A 111 5.73 -2.98 9.07
N SER A 112 5.12 -3.73 10.00
CA SER A 112 5.86 -4.54 10.98
C SER A 112 6.59 -5.70 10.32
N TYR A 113 5.89 -6.48 9.49
CA TYR A 113 6.48 -7.63 8.79
C TYR A 113 7.53 -7.21 7.76
N ALA A 114 7.34 -6.07 7.10
CA ALA A 114 8.34 -5.52 6.19
C ALA A 114 9.53 -4.87 6.91
N GLY A 115 9.56 -4.78 8.23
CA GLY A 115 10.65 -4.20 9.00
C GLY A 115 10.69 -2.66 9.04
N ILE A 116 9.71 -1.96 8.47
CA ILE A 116 9.66 -0.49 8.46
C ILE A 116 9.61 0.08 9.88
N ILE A 117 8.77 -0.50 10.74
CA ILE A 117 8.60 -0.03 12.11
C ILE A 117 9.90 -0.20 12.92
N ASP A 118 10.70 -1.23 12.63
CA ASP A 118 11.97 -1.42 13.33
C ASP A 118 13.01 -0.34 13.03
N LEU A 119 12.89 0.36 11.91
CA LEU A 119 13.78 1.49 11.58
C LEU A 119 13.38 2.81 12.26
N LEU A 120 12.20 2.87 12.87
CA LEU A 120 11.65 4.10 13.45
C LEU A 120 11.82 4.12 14.97
N GLY A 121 12.40 5.20 15.48
CA GLY A 121 12.59 5.41 16.91
C GLY A 121 14.05 5.63 17.30
N LYS A 122 14.30 5.72 18.60
CA LYS A 122 15.64 5.83 19.15
C LYS A 122 16.31 4.46 19.23
N LYS A 123 17.64 4.45 19.14
CA LYS A 123 18.43 3.26 19.35
C LYS A 123 18.12 2.67 20.74
N ASP A 124 18.00 1.37 20.81
CA ASP A 124 17.76 0.59 22.04
C ASP A 124 16.47 0.95 22.80
N ASP A 125 15.54 1.68 22.14
CA ASP A 125 14.22 2.00 22.70
C ASP A 125 13.11 1.23 21.97
N THR A 126 11.87 1.35 22.44
CA THR A 126 10.70 0.76 21.79
C THR A 126 10.55 1.32 20.35
N PRO A 127 10.32 0.47 19.35
CA PRO A 127 9.96 0.95 18.01
C PRO A 127 8.75 1.87 18.07
N ILE A 128 8.72 2.87 17.23
CA ILE A 128 7.58 3.77 17.07
C ILE A 128 6.94 3.58 15.70
N PHE A 129 5.65 3.84 15.61
CA PHE A 129 4.95 3.86 14.33
C PHE A 129 4.37 5.25 14.06
N GLY A 130 4.23 5.60 12.78
CA GLY A 130 3.51 6.81 12.37
C GLY A 130 2.01 6.55 12.36
N ASP A 131 1.22 7.53 12.84
CA ASP A 131 -0.24 7.47 12.78
C ASP A 131 -0.76 7.89 11.39
N PHE A 132 -0.25 7.22 10.36
CA PHE A 132 -0.67 7.39 8.97
C PHE A 132 -0.54 6.07 8.21
N ALA A 133 -1.47 5.84 7.29
CA ALA A 133 -1.57 4.60 6.52
C ALA A 133 -0.53 4.56 5.38
N PHE A 134 0.75 4.49 5.74
CA PHE A 134 1.86 4.55 4.78
C PHE A 134 1.86 3.33 3.84
N GLY A 135 1.65 2.14 4.39
CA GLY A 135 1.62 0.90 3.61
C GLY A 135 0.43 0.87 2.64
N ASP A 136 -0.76 1.22 3.11
CA ASP A 136 -1.96 1.25 2.28
C ASP A 136 -1.83 2.26 1.12
N VAL A 137 -1.39 3.49 1.42
CA VAL A 137 -1.24 4.55 0.43
C VAL A 137 -0.15 4.22 -0.59
N ALA A 138 1.00 3.73 -0.13
CA ALA A 138 2.09 3.32 -1.00
C ALA A 138 1.66 2.16 -1.92
N THR A 139 0.97 1.16 -1.36
CA THR A 139 0.47 0.01 -2.14
C THR A 139 -0.57 0.45 -3.17
N GLY A 140 -1.47 1.36 -2.82
CA GLY A 140 -2.42 1.94 -3.78
C GLY A 140 -1.73 2.66 -4.94
N ALA A 141 -0.65 3.41 -4.66
CA ALA A 141 0.13 4.08 -5.70
C ALA A 141 0.87 3.08 -6.63
N HIS A 142 1.43 2.00 -6.07
CA HIS A 142 2.04 0.92 -6.85
C HIS A 142 1.01 0.17 -7.69
N ALA A 143 -0.16 -0.13 -7.12
CA ALA A 143 -1.28 -0.74 -7.83
C ALA A 143 -1.73 0.10 -9.02
N TYR A 144 -1.83 1.42 -8.84
CA TYR A 144 -2.12 2.34 -9.94
C TYR A 144 -1.08 2.24 -11.06
N GLY A 145 0.21 2.26 -10.73
CA GLY A 145 1.31 2.12 -11.71
C GLY A 145 1.25 0.79 -12.47
N ALA A 146 1.02 -0.32 -11.76
CA ALA A 146 0.90 -1.64 -12.35
C ALA A 146 -0.32 -1.77 -13.28
N ILE A 147 -1.48 -1.26 -12.84
CA ILE A 147 -2.70 -1.23 -13.66
C ILE A 147 -2.49 -0.43 -14.95
N VAL A 148 -1.91 0.78 -14.87
CA VAL A 148 -1.65 1.60 -16.05
C VAL A 148 -0.68 0.90 -17.00
N THR A 149 0.35 0.23 -16.48
CA THR A 149 1.30 -0.55 -17.29
C THR A 149 0.59 -1.72 -18.01
N ALA A 150 -0.29 -2.44 -17.31
CA ALA A 150 -1.08 -3.52 -17.91
C ALA A 150 -2.05 -3.01 -18.98
N LEU A 151 -2.70 -1.86 -18.74
CA LEU A 151 -3.54 -1.19 -19.75
C LEU A 151 -2.73 -0.80 -20.98
N MET A 152 -1.53 -0.24 -20.83
CA MET A 152 -0.65 0.09 -21.95
C MET A 152 -0.21 -1.17 -22.72
N HIS A 153 0.09 -2.26 -22.03
CA HIS A 153 0.40 -3.55 -22.66
C HIS A 153 -0.79 -4.03 -23.51
N ARG A 154 -2.00 -4.01 -22.96
CA ARG A 154 -3.23 -4.38 -23.66
C ARG A 154 -3.46 -3.50 -24.89
N MET A 155 -3.30 -2.18 -24.79
CA MET A 155 -3.44 -1.24 -25.90
C MET A 155 -2.44 -1.49 -27.05
N ARG A 156 -1.31 -2.15 -26.77
CA ARG A 156 -0.29 -2.54 -27.75
C ARG A 156 -0.51 -3.94 -28.34
N GLY A 157 -1.67 -4.52 -28.15
CA GLY A 157 -2.03 -5.85 -28.68
C GLY A 157 -1.73 -7.00 -27.71
N GLY A 158 -1.44 -6.70 -26.43
CA GLY A 158 -1.38 -7.70 -25.37
C GLY A 158 -2.76 -8.11 -24.89
N SER A 159 -2.79 -9.00 -23.91
CA SER A 159 -4.02 -9.55 -23.27
C SER A 159 -4.26 -8.96 -21.88
N GLY A 160 -5.43 -9.28 -21.31
CA GLY A 160 -5.73 -9.06 -19.90
C GLY A 160 -4.75 -9.77 -18.96
N GLN A 161 -4.62 -9.28 -17.73
CA GLN A 161 -3.67 -9.78 -16.74
C GLN A 161 -4.25 -9.78 -15.33
N HIS A 162 -3.79 -10.72 -14.51
CA HIS A 162 -3.96 -10.66 -13.07
C HIS A 162 -2.71 -10.05 -12.43
N ILE A 163 -2.91 -9.02 -11.65
CA ILE A 163 -1.88 -8.32 -10.88
C ILE A 163 -2.11 -8.65 -9.41
N ASP A 164 -1.13 -9.26 -8.77
CA ASP A 164 -1.09 -9.49 -7.34
C ASP A 164 -0.12 -8.50 -6.70
N ILE A 165 -0.56 -7.73 -5.73
CA ILE A 165 0.27 -6.76 -5.01
C ILE A 165 0.09 -6.94 -3.52
N SER A 166 1.20 -7.15 -2.82
CA SER A 166 1.20 -7.23 -1.37
C SER A 166 1.77 -5.97 -0.71
N LEU A 167 1.20 -5.62 0.45
CA LEU A 167 1.71 -4.49 1.25
C LEU A 167 3.17 -4.73 1.67
N ILE A 168 3.49 -5.97 2.07
CA ILE A 168 4.86 -6.28 2.53
C ILE A 168 5.90 -6.14 1.43
N GLU A 169 5.60 -6.53 0.19
CA GLU A 169 6.55 -6.41 -0.92
C GLU A 169 6.76 -4.95 -1.32
N VAL A 170 5.67 -4.17 -1.38
CA VAL A 170 5.76 -2.73 -1.63
C VAL A 170 6.60 -2.06 -0.54
N LEU A 171 6.31 -2.33 0.73
CA LEU A 171 7.05 -1.74 1.85
C LEU A 171 8.50 -2.23 1.89
N PHE A 172 8.76 -3.51 1.58
CA PHE A 172 10.11 -4.03 1.50
C PHE A 172 10.93 -3.34 0.40
N SER A 173 10.31 -2.92 -0.70
CA SER A 173 10.99 -2.19 -1.77
C SER A 173 11.58 -0.85 -1.32
N PHE A 174 11.12 -0.28 -0.19
CA PHE A 174 11.69 0.95 0.40
C PHE A 174 12.98 0.72 1.20
N HIS A 175 13.37 -0.54 1.44
CA HIS A 175 14.65 -0.89 2.07
C HIS A 175 15.84 -0.90 1.10
N GLU A 176 15.79 -0.11 0.05
CA GLU A 176 16.81 -0.09 -1.01
C GLU A 176 18.24 0.07 -0.47
N LEU A 177 18.44 0.95 0.51
CA LEU A 177 19.73 1.16 1.17
C LEU A 177 20.01 0.12 2.26
N SER A 178 18.99 -0.27 3.02
CA SER A 178 19.12 -1.21 4.13
C SER A 178 19.51 -2.60 3.67
N VAL A 179 18.87 -3.08 2.61
CA VAL A 179 19.16 -4.39 1.99
C VAL A 179 20.58 -4.39 1.41
N GLN A 180 20.98 -3.33 0.72
CA GLN A 180 22.33 -3.19 0.16
C GLN A 180 23.40 -3.19 1.24
N LEU A 181 23.16 -2.50 2.35
CA LEU A 181 24.10 -2.46 3.47
C LEU A 181 24.27 -3.84 4.12
N PHE A 182 23.18 -4.56 4.34
CA PHE A 182 23.21 -5.91 4.89
C PHE A 182 23.96 -6.86 3.95
N ASP A 183 23.62 -6.87 2.68
CA ASP A 183 24.23 -7.77 1.68
C ASP A 183 25.72 -7.46 1.47
N SER A 184 26.08 -6.20 1.23
CA SER A 184 27.46 -5.78 0.97
C SER A 184 28.42 -6.00 2.14
N THR A 185 27.90 -6.10 3.35
CA THR A 185 28.67 -6.38 4.57
C THR A 185 28.66 -7.86 4.97
N GLY A 186 28.05 -8.73 4.16
CA GLY A 186 27.88 -10.15 4.51
C GLY A 186 27.07 -10.35 5.78
N GLY A 187 26.07 -9.50 6.03
CA GLY A 187 25.20 -9.56 7.21
C GLY A 187 25.79 -8.94 8.49
N GLN A 188 26.97 -8.32 8.43
CA GLN A 188 27.62 -7.75 9.62
C GLN A 188 26.96 -6.44 10.09
N MET A 189 26.38 -5.68 9.17
CA MET A 189 25.64 -4.46 9.49
C MET A 189 24.14 -4.69 9.28
N LEU A 190 23.42 -4.77 10.38
CA LEU A 190 21.97 -4.83 10.37
C LEU A 190 21.43 -3.42 10.61
N PRO A 191 20.74 -2.80 9.62
CA PRO A 191 20.08 -1.52 9.82
C PRO A 191 19.03 -1.62 10.92
N THR A 192 19.03 -0.63 11.78
CA THR A 192 18.07 -0.53 12.89
C THR A 192 17.83 0.93 13.23
N ARG A 193 17.04 1.19 14.26
CA ARG A 193 16.71 2.55 14.73
C ARG A 193 17.97 3.38 15.03
N ALA A 194 18.09 4.51 14.37
CA ALA A 194 19.20 5.45 14.55
C ALA A 194 18.80 6.73 15.35
N GLY A 195 17.53 6.86 15.69
CA GLY A 195 17.01 8.05 16.35
C GLY A 195 16.96 9.25 15.40
N PRO A 196 17.42 10.42 15.87
CA PRO A 196 17.43 11.63 15.04
C PRO A 196 18.53 11.65 13.98
N ASP A 197 19.52 10.75 14.06
CA ASP A 197 20.70 10.75 13.20
C ASP A 197 20.56 9.75 12.06
N HIS A 198 21.22 10.02 10.94
CA HIS A 198 21.31 9.07 9.86
C HIS A 198 22.40 8.03 10.17
N TYR A 199 22.08 6.74 10.08
CA TYR A 199 22.96 5.64 10.49
C TYR A 199 24.25 5.50 9.65
N LEU A 200 24.32 6.08 8.44
CA LEU A 200 25.50 6.05 7.57
C LEU A 200 26.15 7.42 7.32
N LEU A 201 25.39 8.51 7.46
CA LEU A 201 25.81 9.81 6.99
C LEU A 201 26.09 10.76 8.16
N ALA A 202 27.37 10.99 8.44
CA ALA A 202 27.75 12.01 9.42
C ALA A 202 27.24 13.40 9.02
N GLY A 203 26.67 14.13 9.96
CA GLY A 203 26.09 15.44 9.73
C GLY A 203 24.74 15.44 9.00
N ALA A 204 24.10 14.29 8.90
CA ALA A 204 22.70 14.17 8.45
C ALA A 204 21.83 13.77 9.64
N GLY A 205 20.78 14.57 9.93
CA GLY A 205 19.90 14.27 11.05
C GLY A 205 19.02 15.44 11.47
N ILE A 206 18.31 15.25 12.58
CA ILE A 206 17.40 16.23 13.19
C ILE A 206 18.11 16.89 14.37
N PHE A 207 18.28 18.20 14.33
CA PHE A 207 18.96 18.99 15.33
C PHE A 207 17.98 19.95 16.02
N LYS A 208 18.07 20.02 17.37
CA LYS A 208 17.27 20.96 18.15
C LYS A 208 17.90 22.34 18.09
N CYS A 209 17.12 23.33 17.70
CA CYS A 209 17.45 24.75 17.77
C CYS A 209 16.76 25.40 18.99
N GLN A 210 16.87 26.73 19.13
CA GLN A 210 16.26 27.46 20.25
C GLN A 210 14.74 27.33 20.27
N ASP A 211 14.09 27.38 19.10
CA ASP A 211 12.63 27.47 18.95
C ASP A 211 11.99 26.30 18.15
N ARG A 212 12.82 25.47 17.50
CA ARG A 212 12.33 24.42 16.60
C ARG A 212 13.36 23.31 16.40
N TYR A 213 13.01 22.34 15.55
CA TYR A 213 13.94 21.35 15.03
C TYR A 213 14.24 21.63 13.57
N LEU A 214 15.48 21.39 13.14
CA LEU A 214 15.92 21.46 11.76
C LEU A 214 16.41 20.08 11.33
N PHE A 215 16.08 19.70 10.10
CA PHE A 215 16.73 18.58 9.43
C PHE A 215 17.91 19.12 8.61
N ILE A 216 19.10 18.65 8.89
CA ILE A 216 20.34 19.08 8.23
C ILE A 216 20.91 17.88 7.46
N VAL A 217 21.37 18.12 6.22
CA VAL A 217 22.14 17.16 5.43
C VAL A 217 23.40 17.88 4.93
N GLY A 218 24.53 17.57 5.53
CA GLY A 218 25.80 18.24 5.27
C GLY A 218 26.76 17.51 4.31
N LEU A 219 26.27 16.59 3.47
CA LEU A 219 27.06 15.62 2.72
C LEU A 219 28.34 16.17 2.07
N ASN A 220 28.23 17.19 1.21
CA ASN A 220 29.35 17.76 0.49
C ASN A 220 29.61 19.23 0.88
N GLN A 221 29.00 19.71 1.96
CA GLN A 221 29.03 21.10 2.39
C GLN A 221 29.59 21.25 3.81
N TRP A 222 30.46 20.32 4.23
CA TRP A 222 30.99 20.28 5.60
C TRP A 222 31.64 21.62 6.00
N LEU A 223 32.47 22.20 5.11
CA LEU A 223 33.11 23.49 5.36
C LEU A 223 32.12 24.68 5.43
N GLY A 224 31.04 24.61 4.65
CA GLY A 224 29.93 25.56 4.71
C GLY A 224 29.16 25.46 6.01
N LEU A 225 28.84 24.24 6.41
CA LEU A 225 28.13 23.96 7.66
C LEU A 225 28.94 24.41 8.88
N THR A 226 30.23 24.04 8.97
CA THR A 226 31.12 24.47 10.08
C THR A 226 31.28 25.97 10.16
N ARG A 227 31.37 26.67 9.02
CA ARG A 227 31.40 28.16 9.00
C ARG A 227 30.10 28.79 9.47
N ALA A 228 28.95 28.17 9.16
CA ALA A 228 27.64 28.65 9.60
C ALA A 228 27.40 28.42 11.11
N MET A 229 28.10 27.46 11.69
CA MET A 229 28.02 27.14 13.12
C MET A 229 29.00 27.97 13.99
N GLY A 230 29.92 28.74 13.39
CA GLY A 230 30.99 29.50 14.07
C GLY A 230 32.20 28.61 14.23
#